data_d038f01f93e7d203fc5063aaa759a2f8
#
_entry.id   d038f01f93e7d203fc5063aaa759a2f8
#
_cell.length_a   1.000
_cell.length_b   1.000
_cell.length_c   1.000
_cell.angle_alpha   90.00
_cell.angle_beta   90.00
_cell.angle_gamma   90.00
#
_symmetry.space_group_name_H-M   'P 1'
#
loop_
_entity.id
_entity.type
_entity.pdbx_description
1 polymer ?
#
loop_
_entity_poly.entity_id
_entity_poly.type
_entity_poly.pdbx_seq_one_letter_code
_entity_poly.pdbx_strand_id
1 'polypeptide(L)'
;MGTYRVAVYAICKNEAQFARRWMASMSEADRVIVLDTGSEDGTPDILHELGADVTREQVEPWRFDTARNRSLALVPGNMDICVCTDLDEVFRPGWRAALERAWCPGVGQAHYPYIWSFTADGKDGVVFWADKIHARHGWHWAGPVHEILRSDAPVRAVFVPDIRLEHHPDPAKSRGQYLPLLELAVAEEPENDRNVHYLGREYLFYGRWDDCIATLQRHLAMPSATWRDERAASMRYIAKAYQEKGEGG
;
A
#
# COMPACT_ATOMS: atom_id res chain seq x y z
N MET A 1 -16.04 6.58 -24.57
CA MET A 1 -16.17 6.87 -23.12
C MET A 1 -16.54 5.55 -22.46
N GLY A 2 -15.87 5.20 -21.35
CA GLY A 2 -16.21 4.01 -20.58
C GLY A 2 -17.58 4.12 -19.91
N THR A 3 -18.09 3.01 -19.42
CA THR A 3 -19.39 2.93 -18.72
C THR A 3 -19.32 3.61 -17.35
N TYR A 4 -18.14 3.64 -16.69
CA TYR A 4 -17.90 4.21 -15.38
C TYR A 4 -16.85 5.32 -15.45
N ARG A 5 -16.93 6.29 -14.54
CA ARG A 5 -15.90 7.31 -14.34
C ARG A 5 -14.89 6.80 -13.32
N VAL A 6 -13.64 6.65 -13.74
CA VAL A 6 -12.57 6.09 -12.90
C VAL A 6 -11.53 7.15 -12.61
N ALA A 7 -11.22 7.34 -11.33
CA ALA A 7 -10.13 8.18 -10.87
C ALA A 7 -9.01 7.32 -10.26
N VAL A 8 -7.77 7.62 -10.65
CA VAL A 8 -6.60 7.17 -9.91
C VAL A 8 -6.23 8.23 -8.89
N TYR A 9 -5.87 7.81 -7.67
CA TYR A 9 -5.36 8.72 -6.65
C TYR A 9 -4.13 8.16 -5.96
N ALA A 10 -3.20 9.04 -5.61
CA ALA A 10 -1.93 8.67 -5.01
C ALA A 10 -1.45 9.72 -4.00
N ILE A 11 -0.54 9.30 -3.14
CA ILE A 11 0.33 10.20 -2.37
C ILE A 11 1.74 10.08 -2.92
N CYS A 12 2.53 11.15 -2.88
CA CYS A 12 3.93 11.08 -3.28
C CYS A 12 4.84 11.98 -2.42
N LYS A 13 6.12 11.63 -2.40
CA LYS A 13 7.20 12.48 -1.89
C LYS A 13 8.53 12.06 -2.50
N ASN A 14 9.17 12.95 -3.26
CA ASN A 14 10.48 12.74 -3.90
C ASN A 14 10.52 11.50 -4.81
N GLU A 15 9.63 11.44 -5.79
CA GLU A 15 9.46 10.30 -6.69
C GLU A 15 9.54 10.69 -8.18
N ALA A 16 10.26 11.76 -8.52
CA ALA A 16 10.40 12.27 -9.88
C ALA A 16 10.83 11.19 -10.90
N GLN A 17 11.67 10.25 -10.48
CA GLN A 17 12.14 9.14 -11.32
C GLN A 17 11.02 8.20 -11.78
N PHE A 18 9.93 8.09 -11.02
CA PHE A 18 8.79 7.22 -11.34
C PHE A 18 7.66 7.93 -12.07
N ALA A 19 7.54 9.24 -11.90
CA ALA A 19 6.38 10.04 -12.29
C ALA A 19 5.96 9.82 -13.76
N ARG A 20 6.90 9.83 -14.71
CA ARG A 20 6.58 9.69 -16.15
C ARG A 20 6.05 8.29 -16.48
N ARG A 21 6.68 7.23 -15.96
CA ARG A 21 6.27 5.85 -16.20
C ARG A 21 4.92 5.57 -15.55
N TRP A 22 4.74 6.04 -14.31
CA TRP A 22 3.49 5.92 -13.58
C TRP A 22 2.35 6.61 -14.33
N MET A 23 2.47 7.88 -14.68
CA MET A 23 1.46 8.63 -15.44
C MET A 23 1.09 7.96 -16.76
N ALA A 24 2.07 7.42 -17.49
CA ALA A 24 1.80 6.70 -18.73
C ALA A 24 0.90 5.48 -18.48
N SER A 25 1.10 4.73 -17.39
CA SER A 25 0.28 3.57 -17.05
C SER A 25 -1.12 3.93 -16.50
N MET A 26 -1.28 5.15 -15.96
CA MET A 26 -2.55 5.65 -15.45
C MET A 26 -3.40 6.37 -16.53
N SER A 27 -2.90 6.45 -17.76
CA SER A 27 -3.56 7.17 -18.88
C SER A 27 -4.93 6.62 -19.29
N GLU A 28 -5.28 5.41 -18.86
CA GLU A 28 -6.61 4.82 -19.06
C GLU A 28 -7.67 5.36 -18.07
N ALA A 29 -7.29 6.07 -17.02
CA ALA A 29 -8.20 6.70 -16.07
C ALA A 29 -8.79 8.02 -16.63
N ASP A 30 -9.98 8.41 -16.15
CA ASP A 30 -10.58 9.69 -16.51
C ASP A 30 -9.94 10.87 -15.77
N ARG A 31 -9.41 10.62 -14.57
CA ARG A 31 -8.72 11.61 -13.73
C ARG A 31 -7.57 10.93 -12.98
N VAL A 32 -6.49 11.67 -12.83
CA VAL A 32 -5.36 11.29 -11.98
C VAL A 32 -5.14 12.40 -10.96
N ILE A 33 -5.26 12.07 -9.68
CA ILE A 33 -5.20 13.00 -8.56
C ILE A 33 -4.02 12.62 -7.67
N VAL A 34 -3.16 13.57 -7.34
CA VAL A 34 -1.99 13.33 -6.51
C VAL A 34 -1.90 14.32 -5.37
N LEU A 35 -1.74 13.81 -4.16
CA LEU A 35 -1.36 14.59 -3.00
C LEU A 35 0.16 14.51 -2.85
N ASP A 36 0.86 15.58 -3.16
CA ASP A 36 2.29 15.74 -2.85
C ASP A 36 2.46 16.14 -1.39
N THR A 37 3.19 15.32 -0.64
CA THR A 37 3.36 15.47 0.82
C THR A 37 4.65 16.19 1.21
N GLY A 38 5.19 17.00 0.29
CA GLY A 38 6.37 17.83 0.52
C GLY A 38 7.60 17.35 -0.25
N SER A 39 7.47 17.11 -1.55
CA SER A 39 8.61 16.85 -2.43
C SER A 39 9.49 18.07 -2.59
N GLU A 40 10.79 17.85 -2.63
CA GLU A 40 11.85 18.83 -2.85
C GLU A 40 12.54 18.63 -4.21
N ASP A 41 12.18 17.56 -4.93
CA ASP A 41 12.58 17.28 -6.29
C ASP A 41 11.50 17.76 -7.29
N GLY A 42 11.65 17.50 -8.57
CA GLY A 42 10.69 17.90 -9.60
C GLY A 42 9.39 17.09 -9.66
N THR A 43 9.10 16.22 -8.69
CA THR A 43 7.93 15.31 -8.73
C THR A 43 6.62 16.02 -9.05
N PRO A 44 6.16 17.05 -8.30
CA PRO A 44 4.85 17.64 -8.55
C PRO A 44 4.77 18.40 -9.87
N ASP A 45 5.85 19.01 -10.30
CA ASP A 45 5.89 19.75 -11.56
C ASP A 45 5.79 18.79 -12.75
N ILE A 46 6.52 17.67 -12.72
CA ILE A 46 6.44 16.61 -13.74
C ILE A 46 5.02 16.02 -13.80
N LEU A 47 4.41 15.72 -12.67
CA LEU A 47 3.05 15.17 -12.62
C LEU A 47 2.03 16.14 -13.19
N HIS A 48 2.13 17.42 -12.84
CA HIS A 48 1.26 18.47 -13.36
C HIS A 48 1.42 18.64 -14.89
N GLU A 49 2.66 18.70 -15.39
CA GLU A 49 2.94 18.77 -16.84
C GLU A 49 2.35 17.58 -17.61
N LEU A 50 2.26 16.42 -16.98
CA LEU A 50 1.67 15.21 -17.56
C LEU A 50 0.14 15.12 -17.41
N GLY A 51 -0.48 16.12 -16.79
CA GLY A 51 -1.93 16.25 -16.68
C GLY A 51 -2.55 15.68 -15.41
N ALA A 52 -1.77 15.41 -14.36
CA ALA A 52 -2.33 15.09 -13.05
C ALA A 52 -2.85 16.34 -12.33
N ASP A 53 -3.91 16.19 -11.55
CA ASP A 53 -4.37 17.17 -10.58
C ASP A 53 -3.51 17.04 -9.32
N VAL A 54 -2.53 17.92 -9.16
CA VAL A 54 -1.58 17.87 -8.05
C VAL A 54 -1.94 18.90 -6.99
N THR A 55 -2.11 18.43 -5.76
CA THR A 55 -2.23 19.26 -4.56
C THR A 55 -1.00 19.07 -3.68
N ARG A 56 -0.41 20.15 -3.18
CA ARG A 56 0.72 20.10 -2.25
C ARG A 56 0.22 20.39 -0.83
N GLU A 57 0.43 19.44 0.08
CA GLU A 57 0.03 19.58 1.48
C GLU A 57 0.93 18.73 2.38
N GLN A 58 1.55 19.32 3.38
CA GLN A 58 2.28 18.57 4.39
C GLN A 58 1.31 17.91 5.37
N VAL A 59 1.61 16.67 5.75
CA VAL A 59 0.84 15.89 6.72
C VAL A 59 1.64 15.78 8.01
N GLU A 60 1.19 16.49 9.05
CA GLU A 60 1.83 16.49 10.36
C GLU A 60 0.81 16.25 11.48
N PRO A 61 1.08 15.31 12.42
CA PRO A 61 2.15 14.32 12.35
C PRO A 61 1.99 13.38 11.15
N TRP A 62 3.10 12.86 10.62
CA TRP A 62 3.06 11.96 9.48
C TRP A 62 2.35 10.65 9.81
N ARG A 63 1.39 10.29 8.96
CA ARG A 63 0.66 9.01 8.96
C ARG A 63 0.25 8.68 7.53
N PHE A 64 0.43 7.43 7.11
CA PHE A 64 0.02 7.02 5.78
C PHE A 64 -1.49 7.06 5.58
N ASP A 65 -2.28 6.58 6.56
CA ASP A 65 -3.74 6.61 6.50
C ASP A 65 -4.29 8.04 6.35
N THR A 66 -3.74 8.98 7.11
CA THR A 66 -4.12 10.40 7.03
C THR A 66 -3.81 10.98 5.65
N ALA A 67 -2.61 10.73 5.12
CA ALA A 67 -2.22 11.20 3.79
C ALA A 67 -3.11 10.60 2.69
N ARG A 68 -3.38 9.28 2.74
CA ARG A 68 -4.26 8.63 1.75
C ARG A 68 -5.72 9.08 1.87
N ASN A 69 -6.24 9.31 3.07
CA ASN A 69 -7.58 9.85 3.25
C ASN A 69 -7.70 11.27 2.70
N ARG A 70 -6.69 12.11 2.89
CA ARG A 70 -6.64 13.46 2.27
C ARG A 70 -6.58 13.36 0.74
N SER A 71 -5.75 12.47 0.19
CA SER A 71 -5.70 12.22 -1.25
C SER A 71 -7.05 11.72 -1.80
N LEU A 72 -7.69 10.77 -1.11
CA LEU A 72 -9.04 10.29 -1.47
C LEU A 72 -10.09 11.41 -1.42
N ALA A 73 -10.00 12.32 -0.46
CA ALA A 73 -10.92 13.45 -0.34
C ALA A 73 -10.84 14.43 -1.53
N LEU A 74 -9.68 14.51 -2.19
CA LEU A 74 -9.49 15.34 -3.41
C LEU A 74 -10.19 14.73 -4.65
N VAL A 75 -10.51 13.44 -4.64
CA VAL A 75 -11.21 12.80 -5.75
C VAL A 75 -12.62 13.36 -5.87
N PRO A 76 -13.05 13.84 -7.06
CA PRO A 76 -14.38 14.38 -7.23
C PRO A 76 -15.50 13.41 -6.86
N GLY A 77 -16.54 13.91 -6.19
CA GLY A 77 -17.66 13.08 -5.69
C GLY A 77 -18.50 12.41 -6.79
N ASN A 78 -18.32 12.84 -8.04
CA ASN A 78 -19.02 12.30 -9.20
C ASN A 78 -18.25 11.17 -9.90
N MET A 79 -17.13 10.72 -9.37
CA MET A 79 -16.45 9.52 -9.85
C MET A 79 -17.17 8.26 -9.35
N ASP A 80 -17.11 7.18 -10.11
CA ASP A 80 -17.77 5.91 -9.77
C ASP A 80 -16.78 4.97 -9.06
N ILE A 81 -15.54 4.91 -9.55
CA ILE A 81 -14.50 4.00 -9.09
C ILE A 81 -13.24 4.80 -8.76
N CYS A 82 -12.61 4.46 -7.66
CA CYS A 82 -11.32 4.97 -7.22
C CYS A 82 -10.27 3.87 -7.27
N VAL A 83 -9.09 4.19 -7.73
CA VAL A 83 -7.94 3.29 -7.82
C VAL A 83 -6.78 3.93 -7.07
N CYS A 84 -6.36 3.34 -5.95
CA CYS A 84 -5.19 3.81 -5.22
C CYS A 84 -3.93 3.09 -5.69
N THR A 85 -2.89 3.86 -5.98
CA THR A 85 -1.57 3.32 -6.33
C THR A 85 -0.46 4.18 -5.73
N ASP A 86 0.75 3.61 -5.67
CA ASP A 86 1.98 4.35 -5.39
C ASP A 86 2.71 4.65 -6.71
N LEU A 87 3.61 5.64 -6.75
CA LEU A 87 4.25 6.05 -8.01
C LEU A 87 5.27 5.02 -8.54
N ASP A 88 5.69 4.09 -7.70
CA ASP A 88 6.51 2.95 -8.08
C ASP A 88 5.69 1.73 -8.56
N GLU A 89 4.37 1.89 -8.70
CA GLU A 89 3.44 0.87 -9.19
C GLU A 89 2.98 1.18 -10.61
N VAL A 90 2.94 0.17 -11.49
CA VAL A 90 2.64 0.34 -12.93
C VAL A 90 1.61 -0.68 -13.37
N PHE A 91 0.46 -0.23 -13.88
CA PHE A 91 -0.50 -1.12 -14.51
C PHE A 91 -0.02 -1.59 -15.88
N ARG A 92 -0.26 -2.86 -16.19
CA ARG A 92 -0.19 -3.34 -17.57
C ARG A 92 -1.36 -2.76 -18.38
N PRO A 93 -1.17 -2.46 -19.68
CA PRO A 93 -2.24 -1.91 -20.54
C PRO A 93 -3.51 -2.77 -20.57
N GLY A 94 -4.67 -2.11 -20.67
CA GLY A 94 -5.98 -2.78 -20.73
C GLY A 94 -6.63 -3.00 -19.37
N TRP A 95 -6.03 -2.50 -18.28
CA TRP A 95 -6.55 -2.64 -16.93
C TRP A 95 -7.94 -2.01 -16.77
N ARG A 96 -8.17 -0.84 -17.42
CA ARG A 96 -9.46 -0.14 -17.39
C ARG A 96 -10.57 -0.99 -18.02
N ALA A 97 -10.32 -1.54 -19.20
CA ALA A 97 -11.30 -2.38 -19.89
C ALA A 97 -11.59 -3.68 -19.11
N ALA A 98 -10.57 -4.27 -18.46
CA ALA A 98 -10.76 -5.42 -17.59
C ALA A 98 -11.63 -5.08 -16.37
N LEU A 99 -11.37 -3.95 -15.73
CA LEU A 99 -12.16 -3.44 -14.61
C LEU A 99 -13.63 -3.25 -14.99
N GLU A 100 -13.91 -2.55 -16.11
CA GLU A 100 -15.26 -2.26 -16.54
C GLU A 100 -16.07 -3.51 -16.93
N ARG A 101 -15.43 -4.55 -17.45
CA ARG A 101 -16.11 -5.82 -17.70
C ARG A 101 -16.58 -6.52 -16.43
N ALA A 102 -15.84 -6.35 -15.34
CA ALA A 102 -16.13 -7.01 -14.06
C ALA A 102 -17.02 -6.16 -13.14
N TRP A 103 -16.95 -4.84 -13.26
CA TRP A 103 -17.68 -3.93 -12.40
C TRP A 103 -19.15 -3.84 -12.83
N CYS A 104 -20.06 -3.96 -11.86
CA CYS A 104 -21.50 -3.80 -12.11
C CYS A 104 -22.19 -3.19 -10.87
N PRO A 105 -23.44 -2.75 -10.95
CA PRO A 105 -24.16 -2.21 -9.81
C PRO A 105 -24.11 -3.12 -8.59
N GLY A 106 -23.80 -2.53 -7.43
CA GLY A 106 -23.64 -3.24 -6.15
C GLY A 106 -22.22 -3.79 -5.89
N VAL A 107 -21.29 -3.70 -6.84
CA VAL A 107 -19.86 -3.93 -6.59
C VAL A 107 -19.27 -2.72 -5.88
N GLY A 108 -18.55 -2.97 -4.79
CA GLY A 108 -17.87 -1.93 -4.02
C GLY A 108 -16.35 -2.04 -4.05
N GLN A 109 -15.78 -3.20 -4.41
CA GLN A 109 -14.33 -3.44 -4.41
C GLN A 109 -13.92 -4.42 -5.51
N ALA A 110 -12.71 -4.25 -6.06
CA ALA A 110 -12.11 -5.21 -6.96
C ALA A 110 -10.76 -5.70 -6.43
N HIS A 111 -10.58 -7.03 -6.45
CA HIS A 111 -9.31 -7.69 -6.18
C HIS A 111 -8.62 -8.03 -7.50
N TYR A 112 -7.31 -7.79 -7.56
CA TYR A 112 -6.52 -7.99 -8.77
C TYR A 112 -5.10 -8.48 -8.45
N PRO A 113 -4.44 -9.19 -9.37
CA PRO A 113 -3.05 -9.60 -9.23
C PRO A 113 -2.10 -8.40 -9.08
N TYR A 114 -1.35 -8.40 -7.98
CA TYR A 114 -0.26 -7.47 -7.70
C TYR A 114 1.06 -8.23 -7.78
N ILE A 115 1.94 -7.81 -8.68
CA ILE A 115 3.24 -8.42 -8.91
C ILE A 115 4.25 -7.68 -8.05
N TRP A 116 4.55 -8.28 -6.89
CA TRP A 116 5.46 -7.72 -5.90
C TRP A 116 6.93 -7.75 -6.34
N SER A 117 7.31 -8.79 -7.08
CA SER A 117 8.69 -8.97 -7.54
C SER A 117 8.74 -9.72 -8.85
N PHE A 118 9.88 -9.63 -9.52
CA PHE A 118 10.19 -10.36 -10.74
C PHE A 118 11.29 -11.38 -10.49
N THR A 119 11.29 -12.45 -11.26
CA THR A 119 12.39 -13.43 -11.31
C THR A 119 13.57 -12.86 -12.12
N ALA A 120 14.72 -13.48 -12.03
CA ALA A 120 15.93 -13.03 -12.74
C ALA A 120 15.77 -13.03 -14.28
N ASP A 121 14.84 -13.85 -14.82
CA ASP A 121 14.47 -13.90 -16.24
C ASP A 121 13.30 -12.97 -16.61
N GLY A 122 12.90 -12.09 -15.69
CA GLY A 122 11.89 -11.04 -15.92
C GLY A 122 10.44 -11.52 -15.89
N LYS A 123 10.17 -12.75 -15.43
CA LYS A 123 8.81 -13.24 -15.24
C LYS A 123 8.23 -12.79 -13.90
N ASP A 124 6.90 -12.86 -13.78
CA ASP A 124 6.20 -12.60 -12.52
C ASP A 124 6.74 -13.54 -11.42
N GLY A 125 7.27 -12.97 -10.34
CA GLY A 125 7.81 -13.70 -9.19
C GLY A 125 6.74 -13.87 -8.11
N VAL A 126 6.82 -13.09 -7.02
CA VAL A 126 5.79 -13.12 -5.99
C VAL A 126 4.58 -12.32 -6.46
N VAL A 127 3.42 -12.99 -6.49
CA VAL A 127 2.13 -12.37 -6.89
C VAL A 127 1.10 -12.66 -5.81
N PHE A 128 0.34 -11.64 -5.42
CA PHE A 128 -0.80 -11.79 -4.51
C PHE A 128 -1.98 -10.91 -4.97
N TRP A 129 -3.14 -11.10 -4.36
CA TRP A 129 -4.33 -10.31 -4.64
C TRP A 129 -4.27 -8.99 -3.87
N ALA A 130 -4.27 -7.86 -4.57
CA ALA A 130 -4.45 -6.53 -4.00
C ALA A 130 -5.91 -6.09 -4.12
N ASP A 131 -6.31 -5.12 -3.31
CA ASP A 131 -7.70 -4.70 -3.11
C ASP A 131 -7.87 -3.16 -3.07
N LYS A 132 -6.93 -2.42 -3.66
CA LYS A 132 -6.89 -0.94 -3.64
C LYS A 132 -7.80 -0.28 -4.71
N ILE A 133 -8.71 -1.04 -5.36
CA ILE A 133 -9.73 -0.53 -6.29
C ILE A 133 -11.09 -0.60 -5.60
N HIS A 134 -11.78 0.55 -5.47
CA HIS A 134 -13.00 0.62 -4.68
C HIS A 134 -14.00 1.66 -5.22
N ALA A 135 -15.26 1.55 -4.80
CA ALA A 135 -16.27 2.57 -5.08
C ALA A 135 -15.89 3.92 -4.45
N ARG A 136 -16.34 5.03 -5.05
CA ARG A 136 -15.96 6.38 -4.60
C ARG A 136 -16.35 6.69 -3.16
N HIS A 137 -17.46 6.17 -2.66
CA HIS A 137 -18.03 6.53 -1.37
C HIS A 137 -18.05 5.37 -0.38
N GLY A 138 -18.01 5.68 0.92
CA GLY A 138 -18.09 4.69 2.00
C GLY A 138 -16.77 3.96 2.26
N TRP A 139 -15.63 4.59 1.96
CA TRP A 139 -14.30 4.03 2.13
C TRP A 139 -13.35 4.99 2.82
N HIS A 140 -12.48 4.44 3.64
CA HIS A 140 -11.39 5.17 4.30
C HIS A 140 -10.17 4.28 4.53
N TRP A 141 -9.01 4.90 4.65
CA TRP A 141 -7.77 4.23 5.02
C TRP A 141 -7.59 4.26 6.54
N ALA A 142 -7.09 3.18 7.11
CA ALA A 142 -6.84 3.03 8.55
C ALA A 142 -5.49 2.38 8.82
N GLY A 143 -4.80 2.87 9.85
CA GLY A 143 -3.48 2.45 10.28
C GLY A 143 -2.37 3.42 9.90
N PRO A 144 -1.52 3.85 10.86
CA PRO A 144 -0.47 4.85 10.62
C PRO A 144 0.58 4.38 9.60
N VAL A 145 0.74 3.07 9.46
CA VAL A 145 1.62 2.38 8.51
C VAL A 145 1.02 1.01 8.17
N HIS A 146 1.36 0.44 7.01
CA HIS A 146 0.71 -0.76 6.47
C HIS A 146 -0.81 -0.61 6.46
N GLU A 147 -1.24 0.58 6.13
CA GLU A 147 -2.62 1.02 6.12
C GLU A 147 -3.48 0.14 5.21
N ILE A 148 -4.68 -0.12 5.68
CA ILE A 148 -5.67 -0.93 4.96
C ILE A 148 -6.87 -0.09 4.58
N LEU A 149 -7.45 -0.40 3.43
CA LEU A 149 -8.68 0.21 2.97
C LEU A 149 -9.86 -0.46 3.68
N ARG A 150 -10.67 0.33 4.37
CA ARG A 150 -11.87 -0.13 5.10
C ARG A 150 -13.14 0.45 4.50
N SER A 151 -14.19 -0.35 4.48
CA SER A 151 -15.53 0.09 4.10
C SER A 151 -16.40 0.34 5.34
N ASP A 152 -17.25 1.36 5.26
CA ASP A 152 -18.22 1.72 6.32
C ASP A 152 -19.37 0.70 6.40
N ALA A 153 -19.54 -0.14 5.37
CA ALA A 153 -20.58 -1.17 5.30
C ALA A 153 -20.06 -2.42 4.56
N PRO A 154 -20.71 -3.58 4.73
CA PRO A 154 -20.38 -4.75 3.93
C PRO A 154 -20.48 -4.47 2.43
N VAL A 155 -19.46 -4.84 1.67
CA VAL A 155 -19.40 -4.63 0.22
C VAL A 155 -19.25 -5.94 -0.54
N ARG A 156 -19.80 -5.94 -1.75
CA ARG A 156 -19.55 -7.01 -2.72
C ARG A 156 -18.22 -6.74 -3.41
N ALA A 157 -17.29 -7.68 -3.32
CA ALA A 157 -16.04 -7.65 -4.06
C ALA A 157 -16.11 -8.53 -5.32
N VAL A 158 -15.33 -8.17 -6.35
CA VAL A 158 -15.11 -8.97 -7.55
C VAL A 158 -13.61 -9.23 -7.74
N PHE A 159 -13.29 -10.37 -8.36
CA PHE A 159 -11.93 -10.73 -8.72
C PHE A 159 -11.71 -10.45 -10.21
N VAL A 160 -10.65 -9.70 -10.53
CA VAL A 160 -10.33 -9.28 -11.91
C VAL A 160 -8.92 -9.77 -12.26
N PRO A 161 -8.77 -11.04 -12.66
CA PRO A 161 -7.47 -11.65 -12.92
C PRO A 161 -6.72 -11.05 -14.12
N ASP A 162 -7.42 -10.33 -15.00
CA ASP A 162 -6.83 -9.68 -16.17
C ASP A 162 -6.15 -8.34 -15.83
N ILE A 163 -6.39 -7.75 -14.65
CA ILE A 163 -5.63 -6.59 -14.18
C ILE A 163 -4.30 -7.08 -13.61
N ARG A 164 -3.22 -6.39 -13.97
CA ARG A 164 -1.88 -6.62 -13.44
C ARG A 164 -1.28 -5.30 -13.00
N LEU A 165 -0.95 -5.18 -11.73
CA LEU A 165 -0.21 -4.05 -11.17
C LEU A 165 1.19 -4.52 -10.78
N GLU A 166 2.21 -3.89 -11.32
CA GLU A 166 3.63 -4.22 -11.11
C GLU A 166 4.24 -3.25 -10.10
N HIS A 167 5.02 -3.78 -9.17
CA HIS A 167 5.79 -3.00 -8.21
C HIS A 167 7.26 -2.90 -8.65
N HIS A 168 7.77 -1.68 -8.74
CA HIS A 168 9.13 -1.37 -9.15
C HIS A 168 9.81 -0.49 -8.09
N PRO A 169 10.17 -1.06 -6.91
CA PRO A 169 10.60 -0.30 -5.76
C PRO A 169 11.91 0.44 -6.00
N ASP A 170 12.07 1.56 -5.31
CA ASP A 170 13.37 2.23 -5.19
C ASP A 170 14.18 1.55 -4.08
N PRO A 171 15.30 0.87 -4.41
CA PRO A 171 16.14 0.24 -3.40
C PRO A 171 16.86 1.24 -2.50
N ALA A 172 16.95 2.52 -2.91
CA ALA A 172 17.57 3.58 -2.13
C ALA A 172 16.59 4.26 -1.15
N LYS A 173 15.28 3.96 -1.22
CA LYS A 173 14.26 4.60 -0.36
C LYS A 173 14.46 4.22 1.10
N SER A 174 14.64 5.25 1.95
CA SER A 174 14.82 5.06 3.38
C SER A 174 13.57 4.45 4.05
N ARG A 175 13.80 3.50 4.96
CA ARG A 175 12.76 2.92 5.82
C ARG A 175 12.66 3.59 7.20
N GLY A 176 13.44 4.65 7.45
CA GLY A 176 13.58 5.27 8.77
C GLY A 176 12.29 5.73 9.44
N GLN A 177 11.23 5.96 8.67
CA GLN A 177 9.91 6.35 9.19
C GLN A 177 9.06 5.18 9.69
N TYR A 178 9.41 3.91 9.36
CA TYR A 178 8.54 2.76 9.65
C TYR A 178 8.49 2.42 11.12
N LEU A 179 9.65 2.40 11.81
CA LEU A 179 9.71 1.97 13.19
C LEU A 179 8.82 2.80 14.14
N PRO A 180 8.91 4.15 14.17
CA PRO A 180 8.05 4.95 15.05
C PRO A 180 6.56 4.82 14.70
N LEU A 181 6.22 4.62 13.42
CA LEU A 181 4.84 4.42 13.00
C LEU A 181 4.30 3.04 13.41
N LEU A 182 5.14 2.00 13.42
CA LEU A 182 4.76 0.68 13.90
C LEU A 182 4.61 0.65 15.43
N GLU A 183 5.48 1.35 16.16
CA GLU A 183 5.31 1.54 17.60
C GLU A 183 3.98 2.25 17.91
N LEU A 184 3.63 3.28 17.15
CA LEU A 184 2.33 3.96 17.23
C LEU A 184 1.17 3.02 16.89
N ALA A 185 1.26 2.25 15.80
CA ALA A 185 0.21 1.30 15.38
C ALA A 185 -0.10 0.25 16.47
N VAL A 186 0.93 -0.28 17.12
CA VAL A 186 0.75 -1.22 18.23
C VAL A 186 0.22 -0.54 19.49
N ALA A 187 0.54 0.73 19.72
CA ALA A 187 -0.03 1.49 20.84
C ALA A 187 -1.52 1.81 20.63
N GLU A 188 -1.93 2.13 19.41
CA GLU A 188 -3.33 2.40 19.06
C GLU A 188 -4.18 1.12 19.01
N GLU A 189 -3.65 0.03 18.46
CA GLU A 189 -4.35 -1.25 18.31
C GLU A 189 -3.52 -2.40 18.91
N PRO A 190 -3.42 -2.52 20.25
CA PRO A 190 -2.54 -3.52 20.88
C PRO A 190 -2.94 -4.97 20.61
N GLU A 191 -4.20 -5.23 20.25
CA GLU A 191 -4.72 -6.57 19.92
C GLU A 191 -4.62 -6.91 18.41
N ASN A 192 -4.06 -6.02 17.61
CA ASN A 192 -3.83 -6.26 16.20
C ASN A 192 -2.53 -7.06 16.03
N ASP A 193 -2.65 -8.38 15.86
CA ASP A 193 -1.52 -9.31 15.73
C ASP A 193 -0.60 -8.98 14.56
N ARG A 194 -1.16 -8.50 13.45
CA ARG A 194 -0.38 -8.11 12.27
C ARG A 194 0.53 -6.91 12.56
N ASN A 195 0.05 -5.90 13.29
CA ASN A 195 0.88 -4.77 13.71
C ASN A 195 2.02 -5.23 14.63
N VAL A 196 1.72 -6.14 15.56
CA VAL A 196 2.73 -6.71 16.47
C VAL A 196 3.77 -7.53 15.69
N HIS A 197 3.34 -8.33 14.69
CA HIS A 197 4.26 -9.04 13.81
C HIS A 197 5.21 -8.09 13.05
N TYR A 198 4.66 -7.05 12.42
CA TYR A 198 5.45 -6.09 11.66
C TYR A 198 6.42 -5.29 12.54
N LEU A 199 5.98 -4.89 13.75
CA LEU A 199 6.87 -4.21 14.71
C LEU A 199 8.05 -5.10 15.12
N GLY A 200 7.79 -6.35 15.44
CA GLY A 200 8.86 -7.29 15.80
C GLY A 200 9.86 -7.54 14.67
N ARG A 201 9.36 -7.63 13.42
CA ARG A 201 10.19 -7.70 12.21
C ARG A 201 11.03 -6.43 12.02
N GLU A 202 10.45 -5.26 12.25
CA GLU A 202 11.17 -3.99 12.08
C GLU A 202 12.27 -3.84 13.14
N TYR A 203 12.04 -4.25 14.39
CA TYR A 203 13.09 -4.30 15.40
C TYR A 203 14.28 -5.16 14.97
N LEU A 204 14.04 -6.28 14.27
CA LEU A 204 15.13 -7.10 13.71
C LEU A 204 15.98 -6.29 12.71
N PHE A 205 15.35 -5.53 11.81
CA PHE A 205 16.08 -4.73 10.82
C PHE A 205 16.88 -3.58 11.43
N TYR A 206 16.46 -3.11 12.62
CA TYR A 206 17.17 -2.08 13.39
C TYR A 206 18.21 -2.65 14.39
N GLY A 207 18.43 -3.98 14.42
CA GLY A 207 19.37 -4.60 15.37
C GLY A 207 18.89 -4.57 16.81
N ARG A 208 17.61 -4.28 17.06
CA ARG A 208 16.99 -4.29 18.39
C ARG A 208 16.53 -5.71 18.75
N TRP A 209 17.52 -6.60 18.96
CA TRP A 209 17.29 -8.04 19.06
C TRP A 209 16.34 -8.42 20.20
N ASP A 210 16.51 -7.83 21.40
CA ASP A 210 15.66 -8.13 22.56
C ASP A 210 14.22 -7.70 22.33
N ASP A 211 14.02 -6.51 21.77
CA ASP A 211 12.69 -6.00 21.43
C ASP A 211 12.02 -6.87 20.34
N CYS A 212 12.80 -7.32 19.35
CA CYS A 212 12.33 -8.25 18.33
C CYS A 212 11.82 -9.55 18.95
N ILE A 213 12.64 -10.19 19.82
CA ILE A 213 12.30 -11.45 20.45
C ILE A 213 11.04 -11.29 21.31
N ALA A 214 11.01 -10.30 22.20
CA ALA A 214 9.88 -10.07 23.10
C ALA A 214 8.57 -9.79 22.31
N THR A 215 8.65 -8.93 21.29
CA THR A 215 7.48 -8.55 20.48
C THR A 215 6.95 -9.73 19.67
N LEU A 216 7.82 -10.53 19.06
CA LEU A 216 7.38 -11.68 18.26
C LEU A 216 6.93 -12.87 19.12
N GLN A 217 7.46 -13.03 20.34
CA GLN A 217 6.91 -13.98 21.32
C GLN A 217 5.48 -13.58 21.73
N ARG A 218 5.24 -12.26 21.96
CA ARG A 218 3.89 -11.74 22.17
C ARG A 218 2.98 -12.06 21.00
N HIS A 219 3.40 -11.78 19.75
CA HIS A 219 2.63 -12.13 18.55
C HIS A 219 2.24 -13.61 18.53
N LEU A 220 3.18 -14.51 18.77
CA LEU A 220 2.92 -15.96 18.77
C LEU A 220 1.93 -16.41 19.87
N ALA A 221 1.83 -15.66 20.96
CA ALA A 221 0.92 -15.91 22.07
C ALA A 221 -0.49 -15.29 21.86
N MET A 222 -0.66 -14.39 20.88
CA MET A 222 -1.94 -13.75 20.62
C MET A 222 -2.97 -14.74 20.03
N PRO A 223 -4.20 -14.81 20.56
CA PRO A 223 -5.25 -15.69 20.03
C PRO A 223 -5.67 -15.34 18.58
N SER A 224 -5.55 -14.07 18.20
CA SER A 224 -5.84 -13.57 16.84
C SER A 224 -4.79 -14.00 15.81
N ALA A 225 -3.55 -14.26 16.22
CA ALA A 225 -2.43 -14.62 15.34
C ALA A 225 -2.58 -16.05 14.80
N THR A 226 -3.54 -16.26 13.94
CA THR A 226 -3.86 -17.60 13.38
C THR A 226 -3.21 -17.88 12.02
N TRP A 227 -2.71 -16.85 11.33
CA TRP A 227 -2.10 -17.03 10.00
C TRP A 227 -0.74 -17.71 10.12
N ARG A 228 -0.68 -18.95 9.60
CA ARG A 228 0.48 -19.83 9.76
C ARG A 228 1.76 -19.27 9.17
N ASP A 229 1.69 -18.55 8.05
CA ASP A 229 2.89 -18.01 7.40
C ASP A 229 3.51 -16.87 8.20
N GLU A 230 2.71 -15.98 8.80
CA GLU A 230 3.22 -14.95 9.71
C GLU A 230 3.79 -15.55 11.00
N ARG A 231 3.15 -16.57 11.54
CA ARG A 231 3.68 -17.30 12.70
C ARG A 231 5.03 -17.94 12.41
N ALA A 232 5.16 -18.63 11.26
CA ALA A 232 6.41 -19.24 10.83
C ALA A 232 7.50 -18.15 10.57
N ALA A 233 7.12 -17.01 10.01
CA ALA A 233 8.03 -15.88 9.83
C ALA A 233 8.51 -15.31 11.19
N SER A 234 7.59 -15.15 12.16
CA SER A 234 7.95 -14.71 13.52
C SER A 234 8.94 -15.64 14.17
N MET A 235 8.74 -16.96 14.07
CA MET A 235 9.70 -17.94 14.62
C MET A 235 11.09 -17.83 13.97
N ARG A 236 11.15 -17.64 12.65
CA ARG A 236 12.42 -17.43 11.92
C ARG A 236 13.11 -16.13 12.34
N TYR A 237 12.37 -15.06 12.53
CA TYR A 237 12.93 -13.78 12.97
C TYR A 237 13.46 -13.85 14.41
N ILE A 238 12.75 -14.54 15.31
CA ILE A 238 13.24 -14.80 16.68
C ILE A 238 14.56 -15.58 16.63
N ALA A 239 14.61 -16.68 15.87
CA ALA A 239 15.82 -17.48 15.73
C ALA A 239 16.99 -16.65 15.18
N LYS A 240 16.74 -15.80 14.16
CA LYS A 240 17.75 -14.89 13.62
C LYS A 240 18.20 -13.87 14.66
N ALA A 241 17.30 -13.30 15.45
CA ALA A 241 17.65 -12.33 16.51
C ALA A 241 18.56 -12.96 17.58
N TYR A 242 18.29 -14.20 18.00
CA TYR A 242 19.19 -14.95 18.91
C TYR A 242 20.55 -15.19 18.27
N GLN A 243 20.62 -15.57 17.02
CA GLN A 243 21.84 -15.78 16.26
C GLN A 243 22.73 -14.52 16.24
N GLU A 244 22.14 -13.38 15.91
CA GLU A 244 22.84 -12.08 15.85
C GLU A 244 23.29 -11.59 17.23
N LYS A 245 22.58 -11.96 18.29
CA LYS A 245 23.06 -11.71 19.68
C LYS A 245 24.25 -12.57 20.11
N GLY A 246 24.61 -13.61 19.35
CA GLY A 246 25.61 -14.59 19.75
C GLY A 246 25.10 -15.59 20.78
N GLU A 247 23.81 -15.73 20.99
CA GLU A 247 23.16 -16.68 21.90
C GLU A 247 22.65 -17.93 21.14
N GLY A 248 23.13 -18.15 19.92
CA GLY A 248 22.82 -19.33 19.12
C GLY A 248 23.77 -20.48 19.45
N GLY A 249 23.45 -21.25 20.48
CA GLY A 249 24.11 -22.48 20.83
C GLY A 249 23.11 -23.60 20.99
#